data_26fa5dc29afc5cb09668b45f42aaa32f
#
_entry.id   26fa5dc29afc5cb09668b45f42aaa32f
#
_cell.length_a   1.000
_cell.length_b   1.000
_cell.length_c   1.000
_cell.angle_alpha   90.00
_cell.angle_beta   90.00
_cell.angle_gamma   90.00
#
_symmetry.space_group_name_H-M   'P 1'
#
loop_
_entity.id
_entity.type
_entity.pdbx_description
1 polymer ?
#
loop_
_entity_poly.entity_id
_entity_poly.type
_entity_poly.pdbx_seq_one_letter_code
_entity_poly.pdbx_strand_id
1 'polypeptide(L)'
;MNWHRIHRLGLVVGIITLLASACGGTSTADNWGTATTAAGNGGMDALVTAAKKEGKLNVIALPRDWANYGAIIDGFTAKYGLAITSDNPTGSSQDEVNAVQQLGQSSRAPDVVDIGMSVALANTSLFAPYQVATWNDIIAAQKEPTGLWVQDYGGYMSIGYDSSKVPAVTSLQDLLGSAFKGKVALNGDPTKANAALNGVMMASLANGGSVDDISKGVDFFHQLKLKGNFVPVQATTATVKNGTTPVVLDWDYLSAGHGKDVPTWKVFVPSNAILLDFYAQAISKTAPHPAAARLWEEYLYSDEGQNLWLKGLARPVRMAAMTTSGKVDAAAAAALPKADGTPIRLTPDQATAAKAYLAAHWAAAIS
;
A
#
# COMPACT_ATOMS: atom_id res chain seq x y z
N MET A 1 0.24 -101.94 -24.85
CA MET A 1 0.66 -102.26 -26.27
C MET A 1 0.78 -100.89 -26.96
N ASN A 2 2.00 -100.54 -27.39
CA ASN A 2 2.46 -99.51 -28.34
C ASN A 2 2.13 -98.06 -28.07
N TRP A 3 3.11 -97.28 -27.67
CA TRP A 3 4.10 -96.52 -28.46
C TRP A 3 3.53 -95.43 -29.40
N HIS A 4 3.81 -94.13 -29.22
CA HIS A 4 4.79 -93.37 -30.00
C HIS A 4 5.07 -92.00 -29.37
N ARG A 5 6.36 -91.68 -29.30
CA ARG A 5 6.94 -90.34 -29.03
C ARG A 5 6.70 -89.40 -30.25
N ILE A 6 6.39 -88.16 -30.02
CA ILE A 6 6.73 -87.12 -30.96
C ILE A 6 7.22 -85.90 -30.19
N HIS A 7 8.42 -85.46 -30.52
CA HIS A 7 9.08 -84.25 -30.07
C HIS A 7 8.31 -83.00 -30.64
N ARG A 8 8.13 -82.03 -29.81
CA ARG A 8 7.78 -80.68 -30.33
C ARG A 8 8.73 -79.66 -29.79
N LEU A 9 9.40 -78.96 -30.72
CA LEU A 9 10.26 -77.80 -30.54
C LEU A 9 9.52 -76.68 -29.75
N GLY A 10 10.17 -76.18 -28.74
CA GLY A 10 9.73 -75.00 -28.02
C GLY A 10 10.08 -73.71 -28.79
N LEU A 11 9.08 -72.95 -29.13
CA LEU A 11 9.23 -71.57 -29.61
C LEU A 11 9.21 -70.63 -28.38
N VAL A 12 10.37 -70.08 -28.05
CA VAL A 12 10.48 -69.03 -26.99
C VAL A 12 10.07 -67.70 -27.64
N VAL A 13 8.85 -67.24 -27.37
CA VAL A 13 8.41 -65.87 -27.65
C VAL A 13 8.87 -64.98 -26.50
N GLY A 14 9.91 -64.20 -26.75
CA GLY A 14 10.36 -63.15 -25.83
C GLY A 14 9.35 -62.03 -25.81
N ILE A 15 8.63 -61.86 -24.71
CA ILE A 15 7.82 -60.68 -24.41
C ILE A 15 8.78 -59.61 -23.93
N ILE A 16 9.09 -58.62 -24.79
CA ILE A 16 9.74 -57.36 -24.39
C ILE A 16 8.69 -56.51 -23.72
N THR A 17 8.69 -56.49 -22.41
CA THR A 17 7.95 -55.52 -21.59
C THR A 17 8.63 -54.18 -21.70
N LEU A 18 8.09 -53.26 -22.53
CA LEU A 18 8.40 -51.85 -22.49
C LEU A 18 7.88 -51.29 -21.16
N LEU A 19 8.80 -51.10 -20.21
CA LEU A 19 8.59 -50.24 -19.03
C LEU A 19 8.52 -48.80 -19.54
N ALA A 20 7.33 -48.30 -19.85
CA ALA A 20 7.06 -46.91 -19.96
C ALA A 20 7.23 -46.32 -18.54
N SER A 21 8.41 -45.74 -18.25
CA SER A 21 8.60 -44.86 -17.10
C SER A 21 7.70 -43.64 -17.30
N ALA A 22 6.46 -43.73 -16.85
CA ALA A 22 5.64 -42.60 -16.58
C ALA A 22 6.34 -41.84 -15.42
N CYS A 23 7.11 -40.82 -15.76
CA CYS A 23 7.40 -39.74 -14.81
C CYS A 23 6.05 -39.12 -14.44
N GLY A 24 5.39 -39.73 -13.47
CA GLY A 24 4.32 -39.10 -12.71
C GLY A 24 4.95 -38.01 -11.89
N GLY A 25 5.07 -36.81 -12.47
CA GLY A 25 5.19 -35.61 -11.69
C GLY A 25 3.95 -35.59 -10.79
N THR A 26 4.15 -35.88 -9.50
CA THR A 26 3.18 -35.50 -8.47
C THR A 26 3.00 -34.00 -8.62
N SER A 27 1.91 -33.57 -9.30
CA SER A 27 1.44 -32.22 -9.16
C SER A 27 1.13 -32.06 -7.67
N THR A 28 2.07 -31.50 -6.92
CA THR A 28 1.72 -30.87 -5.66
C THR A 28 0.61 -29.92 -6.02
N ALA A 29 -0.59 -30.16 -5.54
CA ALA A 29 -1.72 -29.27 -5.74
C ALA A 29 -1.21 -27.88 -5.34
N ASP A 30 -1.27 -26.94 -6.30
CA ASP A 30 -0.78 -25.58 -6.15
C ASP A 30 -1.47 -24.93 -4.96
N ASN A 31 -0.86 -25.03 -3.77
CA ASN A 31 -1.40 -24.43 -2.56
C ASN A 31 -0.92 -23.01 -2.45
N TRP A 32 -1.60 -22.12 -3.17
CA TRP A 32 -1.28 -20.70 -3.13
C TRP A 32 -1.52 -20.05 -1.76
N GLY A 33 -2.29 -20.67 -0.89
CA GLY A 33 -2.47 -20.21 0.50
C GLY A 33 -1.17 -20.17 1.32
N THR A 34 -0.21 -21.05 0.99
CA THR A 34 1.07 -21.15 1.70
C THR A 34 2.29 -20.87 0.83
N ALA A 35 2.08 -20.53 -0.46
CA ALA A 35 3.17 -20.19 -1.36
C ALA A 35 3.87 -18.90 -0.93
N THR A 36 5.20 -18.93 -0.85
CA THR A 36 6.04 -17.79 -0.45
C THR A 36 6.68 -17.06 -1.63
N THR A 37 6.67 -17.66 -2.82
CA THR A 37 7.10 -17.05 -4.08
C THR A 37 6.34 -17.70 -5.24
N ALA A 38 6.17 -17.00 -6.35
CA ALA A 38 5.65 -17.62 -7.58
C ALA A 38 6.59 -18.71 -8.11
N ALA A 39 7.89 -18.45 -8.13
CA ALA A 39 8.90 -19.39 -8.64
C ALA A 39 8.91 -20.73 -7.86
N GLY A 40 8.72 -20.70 -6.54
CA GLY A 40 8.67 -21.88 -5.69
C GLY A 40 7.36 -22.69 -5.81
N ASN A 41 6.34 -22.17 -6.49
CA ASN A 41 5.01 -22.78 -6.58
C ASN A 41 4.49 -22.89 -8.04
N GLY A 42 5.36 -23.27 -8.97
CA GLY A 42 5.00 -23.52 -10.37
C GLY A 42 5.19 -22.34 -11.32
N GLY A 43 5.62 -21.17 -10.81
CA GLY A 43 5.93 -19.99 -11.61
C GLY A 43 4.73 -19.09 -11.90
N MET A 44 4.97 -18.00 -12.64
CA MET A 44 3.96 -16.99 -12.94
C MET A 44 2.75 -17.53 -13.72
N ASP A 45 2.97 -18.45 -14.66
CA ASP A 45 1.87 -19.02 -15.46
C ASP A 45 0.90 -19.84 -14.58
N ALA A 46 1.45 -20.61 -13.63
CA ALA A 46 0.66 -21.35 -12.65
C ALA A 46 -0.11 -20.39 -11.74
N LEU A 47 0.53 -19.30 -11.27
CA LEU A 47 -0.11 -18.26 -10.46
C LEU A 47 -1.27 -17.61 -11.20
N VAL A 48 -1.06 -17.18 -12.45
CA VAL A 48 -2.10 -16.58 -13.29
C VAL A 48 -3.27 -17.54 -13.51
N THR A 49 -2.96 -18.83 -13.76
CA THR A 49 -3.99 -19.86 -13.98
C THR A 49 -4.83 -20.05 -12.71
N ALA A 50 -4.19 -20.15 -11.55
CA ALA A 50 -4.87 -20.32 -10.27
C ALA A 50 -5.71 -19.07 -9.90
N ALA A 51 -5.15 -17.87 -10.05
CA ALA A 51 -5.88 -16.62 -9.81
C ALA A 51 -7.12 -16.48 -10.72
N LYS A 52 -7.00 -16.81 -12.01
CA LYS A 52 -8.16 -16.82 -12.92
C LYS A 52 -9.23 -17.82 -12.51
N LYS A 53 -8.85 -18.95 -11.92
CA LYS A 53 -9.79 -19.91 -11.38
C LYS A 53 -10.52 -19.38 -10.13
N GLU A 54 -9.87 -18.58 -9.31
CA GLU A 54 -10.50 -17.86 -8.18
C GLU A 54 -11.42 -16.74 -8.69
N GLY A 55 -11.10 -16.10 -9.82
CA GLY A 55 -11.95 -15.21 -10.59
C GLY A 55 -12.11 -13.80 -10.07
N LYS A 56 -11.70 -13.51 -8.85
CA LYS A 56 -11.82 -12.18 -8.22
C LYS A 56 -10.75 -11.92 -7.17
N LEU A 57 -10.66 -10.64 -6.77
CA LEU A 57 -9.84 -10.16 -5.66
C LEU A 57 -10.69 -9.22 -4.79
N ASN A 58 -10.68 -9.41 -3.49
CA ASN A 58 -11.29 -8.48 -2.54
C ASN A 58 -10.20 -7.56 -1.97
N VAL A 59 -10.34 -6.27 -2.21
CA VAL A 59 -9.50 -5.23 -1.61
C VAL A 59 -10.35 -4.34 -0.70
N ILE A 60 -9.72 -3.55 0.14
CA ILE A 60 -10.37 -2.62 1.07
C ILE A 60 -9.60 -1.31 1.10
N ALA A 61 -10.29 -0.21 1.38
CA ALA A 61 -9.72 1.12 1.55
C ALA A 61 -8.83 1.61 0.38
N LEU A 62 -9.16 1.17 -0.86
CA LEU A 62 -8.49 1.62 -2.07
C LEU A 62 -9.41 2.53 -2.89
N PRO A 63 -9.50 3.84 -2.57
CA PRO A 63 -10.26 4.78 -3.37
C PRO A 63 -9.57 5.00 -4.72
N ARG A 64 -10.34 5.09 -5.80
CA ARG A 64 -9.80 5.14 -7.16
C ARG A 64 -8.96 6.38 -7.46
N ASP A 65 -9.18 7.46 -6.73
CA ASP A 65 -8.46 8.74 -6.82
C ASP A 65 -7.24 8.85 -5.90
N TRP A 66 -7.01 7.85 -5.05
CA TRP A 66 -5.81 7.76 -4.20
C TRP A 66 -4.65 7.14 -4.98
N ALA A 67 -3.50 7.83 -5.05
CA ALA A 67 -2.26 7.34 -5.63
C ALA A 67 -2.43 6.61 -6.99
N ASN A 68 -3.44 7.00 -7.79
CA ASN A 68 -3.77 6.38 -9.08
C ASN A 68 -4.32 4.94 -9.02
N TYR A 69 -4.85 4.50 -7.87
CA TYR A 69 -5.43 3.15 -7.76
C TYR A 69 -6.51 2.84 -8.81
N GLY A 70 -7.22 3.85 -9.31
CA GLY A 70 -8.15 3.66 -10.42
C GLY A 70 -7.50 3.02 -11.63
N ALA A 71 -6.36 3.57 -12.10
CA ALA A 71 -5.63 3.02 -13.24
C ALA A 71 -4.95 1.69 -12.92
N ILE A 72 -4.49 1.48 -11.66
CA ILE A 72 -3.89 0.23 -11.21
C ILE A 72 -4.93 -0.90 -11.24
N ILE A 73 -6.12 -0.68 -10.67
CA ILE A 73 -7.23 -1.62 -10.66
C ILE A 73 -7.67 -1.96 -12.09
N ASP A 74 -7.84 -0.95 -12.94
CA ASP A 74 -8.25 -1.14 -14.33
C ASP A 74 -7.20 -1.91 -15.14
N GLY A 75 -5.91 -1.59 -14.94
CA GLY A 75 -4.79 -2.28 -15.58
C GLY A 75 -4.70 -3.76 -15.17
N PHE A 76 -4.83 -4.04 -13.88
CA PHE A 76 -4.86 -5.42 -13.37
C PHE A 76 -6.04 -6.21 -13.96
N THR A 77 -7.24 -5.62 -13.92
CA THR A 77 -8.45 -6.26 -14.47
C THR A 77 -8.32 -6.49 -15.97
N ALA A 78 -7.82 -5.52 -16.73
CA ALA A 78 -7.61 -5.66 -18.18
C ALA A 78 -6.58 -6.73 -18.52
N LYS A 79 -5.51 -6.84 -17.73
CA LYS A 79 -4.41 -7.78 -17.97
C LYS A 79 -4.77 -9.22 -17.62
N TYR A 80 -5.47 -9.43 -16.52
CA TYR A 80 -5.70 -10.77 -15.97
C TYR A 80 -7.14 -11.25 -16.04
N GLY A 81 -8.11 -10.37 -16.29
CA GLY A 81 -9.52 -10.71 -16.37
C GLY A 81 -10.18 -10.98 -15.02
N LEU A 82 -9.55 -10.58 -13.89
CA LEU A 82 -10.11 -10.73 -12.55
C LEU A 82 -10.96 -9.52 -12.16
N ALA A 83 -12.12 -9.78 -11.57
CA ALA A 83 -12.92 -8.73 -10.96
C ALA A 83 -12.29 -8.28 -9.63
N ILE A 84 -12.22 -6.96 -9.39
CA ILE A 84 -11.80 -6.41 -8.10
C ILE A 84 -13.00 -5.80 -7.39
N THR A 85 -13.23 -6.22 -6.15
CA THR A 85 -14.20 -5.60 -5.24
C THR A 85 -13.43 -4.78 -4.22
N SER A 86 -13.68 -3.47 -4.16
CA SER A 86 -13.08 -2.56 -3.17
C SER A 86 -14.15 -2.17 -2.16
N ASP A 87 -14.05 -2.71 -0.94
CA ASP A 87 -14.94 -2.36 0.17
C ASP A 87 -14.40 -1.15 0.92
N ASN A 88 -15.30 -0.36 1.54
CA ASN A 88 -14.97 0.80 2.37
C ASN A 88 -13.82 1.66 1.79
N PRO A 89 -13.95 2.24 0.60
CA PRO A 89 -12.84 2.89 -0.09
C PRO A 89 -12.23 4.09 0.67
N THR A 90 -12.93 4.66 1.65
CA THR A 90 -12.44 5.76 2.51
C THR A 90 -12.01 5.26 3.90
N GLY A 91 -11.86 3.96 4.08
CA GLY A 91 -11.39 3.35 5.32
C GLY A 91 -9.98 3.76 5.70
N SER A 92 -9.69 3.69 6.98
CA SER A 92 -8.34 3.88 7.51
C SER A 92 -7.58 2.55 7.56
N SER A 93 -6.25 2.60 7.70
CA SER A 93 -5.43 1.39 7.91
C SER A 93 -5.92 0.53 9.09
N GLN A 94 -6.51 1.15 10.13
CA GLN A 94 -7.09 0.40 11.24
C GLN A 94 -8.39 -0.30 10.83
N ASP A 95 -9.21 0.31 9.96
CA ASP A 95 -10.43 -0.33 9.46
C ASP A 95 -10.12 -1.55 8.60
N GLU A 96 -9.03 -1.52 7.83
CA GLU A 96 -8.56 -2.66 7.05
C GLU A 96 -8.20 -3.85 7.94
N VAL A 97 -7.41 -3.63 8.98
CA VAL A 97 -7.04 -4.66 9.96
C VAL A 97 -8.27 -5.19 10.70
N ASN A 98 -9.18 -4.30 11.09
CA ASN A 98 -10.44 -4.70 11.72
C ASN A 98 -11.27 -5.61 10.79
N ALA A 99 -11.33 -5.29 9.49
CA ALA A 99 -12.04 -6.12 8.52
C ALA A 99 -11.40 -7.50 8.36
N VAL A 100 -10.05 -7.59 8.29
CA VAL A 100 -9.33 -8.88 8.27
C VAL A 100 -9.69 -9.72 9.50
N GLN A 101 -9.68 -9.12 10.69
CA GLN A 101 -9.97 -9.83 11.94
C GLN A 101 -11.45 -10.25 12.05
N GLN A 102 -12.38 -9.35 11.73
CA GLN A 102 -13.81 -9.57 11.90
C GLN A 102 -14.40 -10.50 10.85
N LEU A 103 -13.94 -10.41 9.61
CA LEU A 103 -14.45 -11.23 8.52
C LEU A 103 -13.77 -12.60 8.45
N GLY A 104 -12.55 -12.73 9.01
CA GLY A 104 -11.85 -13.99 9.15
C GLY A 104 -11.75 -14.78 7.85
N GLN A 105 -12.37 -15.98 7.79
CA GLN A 105 -12.40 -16.84 6.60
C GLN A 105 -13.65 -16.63 5.73
N SER A 106 -14.38 -15.55 5.92
CA SER A 106 -15.54 -15.23 5.07
C SER A 106 -15.06 -14.99 3.61
N SER A 107 -15.88 -15.38 2.64
CA SER A 107 -15.65 -15.09 1.22
C SER A 107 -15.64 -13.58 0.88
N ARG A 108 -15.97 -12.73 1.86
CA ARG A 108 -15.94 -11.25 1.77
C ARG A 108 -14.73 -10.64 2.46
N ALA A 109 -13.91 -11.45 3.16
CA ALA A 109 -12.72 -10.94 3.81
C ALA A 109 -11.76 -10.30 2.79
N PRO A 110 -11.02 -9.26 3.17
CA PRO A 110 -9.97 -8.72 2.32
C PRO A 110 -8.90 -9.78 2.02
N ASP A 111 -8.49 -9.88 0.77
CA ASP A 111 -7.37 -10.70 0.35
C ASP A 111 -6.03 -10.02 0.65
N VAL A 112 -6.01 -8.70 0.46
CA VAL A 112 -4.85 -7.83 0.65
C VAL A 112 -5.25 -6.55 1.39
N VAL A 113 -4.27 -5.91 2.01
CA VAL A 113 -4.40 -4.60 2.68
C VAL A 113 -3.26 -3.68 2.25
N ASP A 114 -3.55 -2.37 2.17
CA ASP A 114 -2.59 -1.30 1.89
C ASP A 114 -2.53 -0.34 3.07
N ILE A 115 -1.66 -0.62 4.01
CA ILE A 115 -1.68 -0.01 5.34
C ILE A 115 -0.41 0.76 5.69
N GLY A 116 -0.57 1.79 6.52
CA GLY A 116 0.54 2.52 7.08
C GLY A 116 1.42 1.66 8.00
N MET A 117 2.72 1.96 8.01
CA MET A 117 3.74 1.14 8.70
C MET A 117 3.46 0.89 10.17
N SER A 118 2.97 1.86 10.93
CA SER A 118 2.64 1.67 12.35
C SER A 118 1.54 0.63 12.59
N VAL A 119 0.61 0.49 11.62
CA VAL A 119 -0.46 -0.52 11.67
C VAL A 119 0.06 -1.87 11.18
N ALA A 120 0.87 -1.89 10.10
CA ALA A 120 1.50 -3.11 9.60
C ALA A 120 2.32 -3.83 10.67
N LEU A 121 3.19 -3.09 11.36
CA LEU A 121 4.07 -3.61 12.41
C LEU A 121 3.31 -4.19 13.61
N ALA A 122 2.22 -3.53 14.01
CA ALA A 122 1.39 -3.99 15.12
C ALA A 122 0.56 -5.25 14.79
N ASN A 123 0.43 -5.62 13.51
CA ASN A 123 -0.49 -6.64 13.04
C ASN A 123 0.14 -7.71 12.13
N THR A 124 1.46 -7.83 12.13
CA THR A 124 2.21 -8.78 11.27
C THR A 124 1.74 -10.23 11.36
N SER A 125 1.20 -10.65 12.52
CA SER A 125 0.66 -12.00 12.72
C SER A 125 -0.59 -12.32 11.88
N LEU A 126 -1.22 -11.30 11.29
CA LEU A 126 -2.39 -11.45 10.41
C LEU A 126 -2.00 -11.70 8.95
N PHE A 127 -0.74 -11.58 8.59
CA PHE A 127 -0.27 -11.59 7.21
C PHE A 127 0.38 -12.92 6.82
N ALA A 128 0.27 -13.26 5.54
CA ALA A 128 0.93 -14.40 4.92
C ALA A 128 2.24 -13.95 4.26
N PRO A 129 3.34 -14.71 4.41
CA PRO A 129 4.61 -14.34 3.78
C PRO A 129 4.55 -14.52 2.27
N TYR A 130 5.01 -13.51 1.52
CA TYR A 130 5.21 -13.61 0.08
C TYR A 130 6.30 -12.66 -0.41
N GLN A 131 7.19 -13.17 -1.25
CA GLN A 131 8.27 -12.41 -1.88
C GLN A 131 8.02 -12.35 -3.39
N VAL A 132 7.77 -11.17 -3.88
CA VAL A 132 7.51 -10.90 -5.31
C VAL A 132 8.76 -11.16 -6.17
N ALA A 133 8.59 -11.39 -7.46
CA ALA A 133 9.71 -11.65 -8.39
C ALA A 133 10.79 -10.55 -8.38
N THR A 134 10.40 -9.31 -8.09
CA THR A 134 11.28 -8.14 -8.01
C THR A 134 11.81 -7.84 -6.60
N TRP A 135 11.75 -8.82 -5.70
CA TRP A 135 12.12 -8.68 -4.28
C TRP A 135 13.48 -8.01 -4.05
N ASN A 136 14.47 -8.34 -4.88
CA ASN A 136 15.83 -7.83 -4.72
C ASN A 136 16.00 -6.36 -5.13
N ASP A 137 15.03 -5.78 -5.83
CA ASP A 137 15.02 -4.36 -6.18
C ASP A 137 14.59 -3.46 -5.01
N ILE A 138 14.03 -4.06 -3.96
CA ILE A 138 13.52 -3.36 -2.78
C ILE A 138 14.57 -3.46 -1.66
N ILE A 139 14.94 -2.32 -1.09
CA ILE A 139 15.94 -2.28 -0.01
C ILE A 139 15.41 -2.95 1.27
N ALA A 140 16.32 -3.51 2.08
CA ALA A 140 15.97 -4.28 3.27
C ALA A 140 15.12 -3.48 4.29
N ALA A 141 15.32 -2.17 4.40
CA ALA A 141 14.55 -1.32 5.31
C ALA A 141 13.08 -1.12 4.88
N GLN A 142 12.71 -1.53 3.67
CA GLN A 142 11.37 -1.33 3.10
C GLN A 142 10.57 -2.63 2.95
N LYS A 143 11.03 -3.71 3.55
CA LYS A 143 10.35 -5.01 3.49
C LYS A 143 10.63 -5.84 4.73
N GLU A 144 9.66 -6.64 5.14
CA GLU A 144 9.87 -7.65 6.19
C GLU A 144 10.63 -8.83 5.58
N PRO A 145 11.70 -9.36 6.21
CA PRO A 145 12.60 -10.33 5.58
C PRO A 145 11.95 -11.60 5.01
N THR A 146 10.81 -12.03 5.56
CA THR A 146 10.06 -13.20 5.08
C THR A 146 8.94 -12.83 4.10
N GLY A 147 8.61 -11.52 3.95
CA GLY A 147 7.58 -11.03 3.06
C GLY A 147 6.20 -10.91 3.71
N LEU A 148 6.12 -10.77 5.03
CA LEU A 148 4.83 -10.52 5.71
C LEU A 148 4.22 -9.18 5.32
N TRP A 149 5.06 -8.21 5.00
CA TRP A 149 4.68 -6.93 4.40
C TRP A 149 5.81 -6.40 3.54
N VAL A 150 5.47 -5.60 2.55
CA VAL A 150 6.42 -4.92 1.65
C VAL A 150 5.94 -3.50 1.42
N GLN A 151 6.80 -2.50 1.61
CA GLN A 151 6.45 -1.13 1.22
C GLN A 151 6.28 -1.05 -0.30
N ASP A 152 5.38 -0.20 -0.76
CA ASP A 152 4.99 -0.14 -2.17
C ASP A 152 5.15 1.26 -2.79
N TYR A 153 4.52 2.28 -2.24
CA TYR A 153 4.64 3.67 -2.67
C TYR A 153 4.60 4.61 -1.47
N GLY A 154 5.07 5.84 -1.68
CA GLY A 154 5.06 6.85 -0.63
C GLY A 154 5.26 8.25 -1.15
N GLY A 155 5.33 9.19 -0.21
CA GLY A 155 5.51 10.60 -0.48
C GLY A 155 5.95 11.40 0.72
N TYR A 156 6.07 12.70 0.53
CA TYR A 156 6.33 13.64 1.60
C TYR A 156 5.03 14.13 2.21
N MET A 157 5.02 14.35 3.51
CA MET A 157 3.95 15.15 4.11
C MET A 157 4.04 16.58 3.62
N SER A 158 2.87 17.15 3.35
CA SER A 158 2.74 18.49 2.77
C SER A 158 1.57 19.26 3.37
N ILE A 159 1.51 20.54 3.07
CA ILE A 159 0.34 21.40 3.29
C ILE A 159 -0.22 21.73 1.91
N GLY A 160 -1.35 21.11 1.56
CA GLY A 160 -2.13 21.48 0.38
C GLY A 160 -3.11 22.63 0.72
N TYR A 161 -3.26 23.61 -0.16
CA TYR A 161 -4.19 24.71 0.08
C TYR A 161 -4.75 25.33 -1.21
N ASP A 162 -5.98 25.78 -1.14
CA ASP A 162 -6.63 26.54 -2.20
C ASP A 162 -6.26 28.04 -2.06
N SER A 163 -5.36 28.51 -2.94
CA SER A 163 -4.87 29.90 -2.93
C SER A 163 -5.93 30.95 -3.25
N SER A 164 -7.13 30.55 -3.70
CA SER A 164 -8.27 31.44 -3.85
C SER A 164 -9.04 31.69 -2.54
N LYS A 165 -8.83 30.82 -1.52
CA LYS A 165 -9.57 30.85 -0.26
C LYS A 165 -8.73 31.22 0.96
N VAL A 166 -7.40 31.07 0.86
CA VAL A 166 -6.44 31.41 1.91
C VAL A 166 -5.22 32.09 1.33
N PRO A 167 -4.49 32.89 2.14
CA PRO A 167 -3.18 33.42 1.76
C PRO A 167 -2.18 32.31 1.44
N ALA A 168 -1.09 32.68 0.77
CA ALA A 168 0.02 31.77 0.52
C ALA A 168 0.56 31.21 1.84
N VAL A 169 0.78 29.87 1.87
CA VAL A 169 1.38 29.17 2.99
C VAL A 169 2.88 29.05 2.71
N THR A 170 3.70 29.58 3.60
CA THR A 170 5.16 29.57 3.54
C THR A 170 5.79 28.88 4.75
N SER A 171 4.98 28.68 5.80
CA SER A 171 5.36 27.96 7.01
C SER A 171 4.14 27.28 7.65
N LEU A 172 4.37 26.31 8.52
CA LEU A 172 3.28 25.71 9.31
C LEU A 172 2.61 26.77 10.22
N GLN A 173 3.36 27.76 10.73
CA GLN A 173 2.86 28.80 11.62
C GLN A 173 1.81 29.71 10.98
N ASP A 174 1.82 29.86 9.67
CA ASP A 174 0.81 30.65 8.93
C ASP A 174 -0.59 30.13 9.23
N LEU A 175 -0.75 28.81 9.42
CA LEU A 175 -2.04 28.16 9.69
C LEU A 175 -2.68 28.62 11.01
N LEU A 176 -1.91 29.22 11.94
CA LEU A 176 -2.43 29.82 13.17
C LEU A 176 -3.04 31.21 12.95
N GLY A 177 -2.88 31.79 11.77
CA GLY A 177 -3.44 33.09 11.40
C GLY A 177 -4.97 33.08 11.30
N SER A 178 -5.61 34.23 11.52
CA SER A 178 -7.09 34.39 11.48
C SER A 178 -7.69 34.12 10.10
N ALA A 179 -6.91 34.25 9.02
CA ALA A 179 -7.33 33.93 7.66
C ALA A 179 -7.64 32.44 7.46
N PHE A 180 -7.15 31.57 8.33
CA PHE A 180 -7.33 30.11 8.30
C PHE A 180 -8.48 29.60 9.19
N LYS A 181 -9.29 30.50 9.76
CA LYS A 181 -10.39 30.13 10.65
C LYS A 181 -11.38 29.20 9.94
N GLY A 182 -11.60 28.00 10.54
CA GLY A 182 -12.49 26.96 10.02
C GLY A 182 -12.01 26.33 8.70
N LYS A 183 -10.69 26.23 8.46
CA LYS A 183 -10.18 25.83 7.15
C LYS A 183 -9.13 24.71 7.15
N VAL A 184 -8.50 24.40 8.28
CA VAL A 184 -7.38 23.46 8.35
C VAL A 184 -7.89 22.08 8.75
N ALA A 185 -7.60 21.06 7.95
CA ALA A 185 -8.02 19.67 8.17
C ALA A 185 -6.85 18.69 8.07
N LEU A 186 -7.09 17.48 8.57
CA LEU A 186 -6.24 16.29 8.37
C LEU A 186 -6.97 15.28 7.46
N ASN A 187 -6.20 14.41 6.84
CA ASN A 187 -6.76 13.26 6.14
C ASN A 187 -6.99 12.12 7.14
N GLY A 188 -8.05 12.24 7.92
CA GLY A 188 -8.52 11.27 8.88
C GLY A 188 -8.20 11.57 10.35
N ASP A 189 -8.50 10.60 11.20
CA ASP A 189 -8.19 10.60 12.63
C ASP A 189 -6.75 10.09 12.84
N PRO A 190 -5.83 10.86 13.44
CA PRO A 190 -4.43 10.47 13.58
C PRO A 190 -4.21 9.26 14.50
N THR A 191 -5.21 8.85 15.28
CA THR A 191 -5.15 7.61 16.07
C THR A 191 -5.41 6.35 15.21
N LYS A 192 -5.93 6.52 13.97
CA LYS A 192 -6.39 5.44 13.09
C LYS A 192 -5.76 5.50 11.70
N ALA A 193 -5.58 6.71 11.15
CA ALA A 193 -5.11 6.94 9.79
C ALA A 193 -3.63 7.35 9.77
N ASN A 194 -2.84 6.64 8.94
CA ASN A 194 -1.40 6.90 8.82
C ASN A 194 -1.10 8.30 8.25
N ALA A 195 -1.87 8.77 7.27
CA ALA A 195 -1.72 10.11 6.72
C ALA A 195 -1.89 11.20 7.80
N ALA A 196 -2.93 11.07 8.63
CA ALA A 196 -3.18 12.02 9.70
C ALA A 196 -2.12 11.96 10.81
N LEU A 197 -1.64 10.76 11.21
CA LEU A 197 -0.52 10.61 12.14
C LEU A 197 0.72 11.35 11.64
N ASN A 198 1.09 11.12 10.38
CA ASN A 198 2.24 11.78 9.78
C ASN A 198 2.03 13.29 9.60
N GLY A 199 0.80 13.76 9.40
CA GLY A 199 0.46 15.18 9.43
C GLY A 199 0.73 15.84 10.78
N VAL A 200 0.40 15.17 11.89
CA VAL A 200 0.71 15.62 13.24
C VAL A 200 2.22 15.54 13.52
N MET A 201 2.92 14.50 13.05
CA MET A 201 4.37 14.38 13.18
C MET A 201 5.10 15.47 12.39
N MET A 202 4.69 15.76 11.16
CA MET A 202 5.23 16.89 10.39
C MET A 202 5.05 18.20 11.17
N ALA A 203 3.87 18.40 11.77
CA ALA A 203 3.63 19.58 12.60
C ALA A 203 4.54 19.62 13.83
N SER A 204 4.85 18.48 14.46
CA SER A 204 5.82 18.39 15.56
C SER A 204 7.21 18.83 15.10
N LEU A 205 7.72 18.23 14.02
CA LEU A 205 9.03 18.56 13.47
C LEU A 205 9.15 20.04 13.09
N ALA A 206 8.14 20.58 12.40
CA ALA A 206 8.12 21.99 12.00
C ALA A 206 8.09 22.98 13.17
N ASN A 207 7.65 22.54 14.36
CA ASN A 207 7.65 23.28 15.61
C ASN A 207 8.88 23.00 16.51
N GLY A 208 9.95 22.41 15.94
CA GLY A 208 11.17 22.09 16.68
C GLY A 208 11.00 20.90 17.63
N GLY A 209 10.07 19.99 17.35
CA GLY A 209 9.99 18.66 17.91
C GLY A 209 10.98 17.70 17.27
N SER A 210 10.87 16.42 17.58
CA SER A 210 11.71 15.37 17.00
C SER A 210 10.88 14.16 16.58
N VAL A 211 11.50 13.23 15.88
CA VAL A 211 10.87 11.94 15.53
C VAL A 211 10.53 11.08 16.75
N ASP A 212 11.15 11.34 17.87
CA ASP A 212 10.93 10.64 19.15
C ASP A 212 9.85 11.32 20.01
N ASP A 213 9.37 12.52 19.60
CA ASP A 213 8.39 13.30 20.36
C ASP A 213 7.39 14.01 19.44
N ILE A 214 6.17 13.45 19.36
CA ILE A 214 5.05 14.01 18.58
C ILE A 214 4.26 15.09 19.38
N SER A 215 4.57 15.31 20.65
CA SER A 215 3.77 16.19 21.53
C SER A 215 3.60 17.60 20.99
N LYS A 216 4.65 18.21 20.43
CA LYS A 216 4.58 19.54 19.83
C LYS A 216 3.63 19.63 18.63
N GLY A 217 3.44 18.51 17.92
CA GLY A 217 2.42 18.41 16.87
C GLY A 217 1.00 18.43 17.46
N VAL A 218 0.77 17.69 18.54
CA VAL A 218 -0.51 17.70 19.27
C VAL A 218 -0.80 19.09 19.84
N ASP A 219 0.19 19.74 20.44
CA ASP A 219 0.08 21.13 20.93
C ASP A 219 -0.25 22.12 19.81
N PHE A 220 0.33 21.95 18.63
CA PHE A 220 0.02 22.77 17.47
C PHE A 220 -1.45 22.62 17.06
N PHE A 221 -1.98 21.40 16.98
CA PHE A 221 -3.38 21.16 16.67
C PHE A 221 -4.32 21.65 17.77
N HIS A 222 -3.91 21.57 19.05
CA HIS A 222 -4.63 22.22 20.14
C HIS A 222 -4.73 23.74 19.94
N GLN A 223 -3.64 24.42 19.54
CA GLN A 223 -3.66 25.83 19.21
C GLN A 223 -4.57 26.15 18.01
N LEU A 224 -4.54 25.33 16.94
CA LEU A 224 -5.46 25.45 15.83
C LEU A 224 -6.92 25.36 16.29
N LYS A 225 -7.22 24.41 17.20
CA LYS A 225 -8.56 24.25 17.79
C LYS A 225 -8.97 25.48 18.60
N LEU A 226 -8.12 25.98 19.49
CA LEU A 226 -8.41 27.16 20.32
C LEU A 226 -8.66 28.42 19.46
N LYS A 227 -7.98 28.55 18.32
CA LYS A 227 -8.19 29.65 17.37
C LYS A 227 -9.41 29.44 16.46
N GLY A 228 -10.02 28.26 16.51
CA GLY A 228 -11.12 27.87 15.64
C GLY A 228 -10.69 27.63 14.17
N ASN A 229 -9.42 27.35 13.92
CA ASN A 229 -8.86 27.12 12.59
C ASN A 229 -9.00 25.64 12.18
N PHE A 230 -8.95 24.69 13.14
CA PHE A 230 -9.06 23.25 12.89
C PHE A 230 -10.50 22.86 12.54
N VAL A 231 -10.65 22.07 11.48
CA VAL A 231 -11.91 21.45 11.05
C VAL A 231 -11.80 19.94 11.31
N PRO A 232 -12.56 19.37 12.25
CA PRO A 232 -12.51 17.94 12.58
C PRO A 232 -13.31 17.10 11.55
N VAL A 233 -13.03 17.29 10.27
CA VAL A 233 -13.62 16.58 9.14
C VAL A 233 -12.49 15.91 8.37
N GLN A 234 -12.66 14.63 8.03
CA GLN A 234 -11.70 13.94 7.17
C GLN A 234 -11.62 14.66 5.81
N ALA A 235 -10.41 15.07 5.46
CA ALA A 235 -10.17 15.61 4.13
C ALA A 235 -10.27 14.49 3.08
N THR A 236 -10.99 14.75 2.02
CA THR A 236 -11.16 13.89 0.84
C THR A 236 -11.17 14.75 -0.41
N THR A 237 -11.00 14.16 -1.59
CA THR A 237 -11.15 14.88 -2.86
C THR A 237 -12.49 15.63 -2.93
N ALA A 238 -13.58 15.05 -2.41
CA ALA A 238 -14.88 15.69 -2.39
C ALA A 238 -14.92 16.93 -1.48
N THR A 239 -14.35 16.86 -0.26
CA THR A 239 -14.35 17.99 0.69
C THR A 239 -13.40 19.11 0.26
N VAL A 240 -12.31 18.78 -0.43
CA VAL A 240 -11.42 19.74 -1.08
C VAL A 240 -12.16 20.46 -2.22
N LYS A 241 -12.77 19.71 -3.12
CA LYS A 241 -13.47 20.22 -4.29
C LYS A 241 -14.66 21.13 -3.93
N ASN A 242 -15.45 20.77 -2.93
CA ASN A 242 -16.56 21.59 -2.46
C ASN A 242 -16.13 22.73 -1.51
N GLY A 243 -14.86 22.79 -1.12
CA GLY A 243 -14.26 23.82 -0.28
C GLY A 243 -14.53 23.68 1.21
N THR A 244 -14.97 22.53 1.68
CA THR A 244 -15.12 22.26 3.12
C THR A 244 -13.75 22.18 3.80
N THR A 245 -12.73 21.62 3.12
CA THR A 245 -11.37 21.50 3.61
C THR A 245 -10.37 22.18 2.67
N PRO A 246 -10.33 23.53 2.64
CA PRO A 246 -9.50 24.28 1.71
C PRO A 246 -8.01 24.29 2.07
N VAL A 247 -7.64 23.77 3.23
CA VAL A 247 -6.24 23.55 3.66
C VAL A 247 -6.14 22.18 4.32
N VAL A 248 -5.22 21.34 3.82
CA VAL A 248 -5.09 19.95 4.27
C VAL A 248 -3.62 19.63 4.53
N LEU A 249 -3.32 19.02 5.69
CA LEU A 249 -2.05 18.37 5.91
C LEU A 249 -2.20 16.92 5.43
N ASP A 250 -1.53 16.60 4.31
CA ASP A 250 -1.65 15.31 3.63
C ASP A 250 -0.40 15.00 2.79
N TRP A 251 -0.35 13.82 2.20
CA TRP A 251 0.71 13.42 1.30
C TRP A 251 0.80 14.34 0.08
N ASP A 252 2.01 14.64 -0.35
CA ASP A 252 2.29 15.55 -1.46
C ASP A 252 1.68 15.08 -2.79
N TYR A 253 1.63 13.77 -3.03
CA TYR A 253 1.00 13.20 -4.23
C TYR A 253 -0.52 13.35 -4.24
N LEU A 254 -1.19 13.23 -3.09
CA LEU A 254 -2.63 13.50 -2.97
C LEU A 254 -2.91 14.99 -3.12
N SER A 255 -2.15 15.80 -2.39
CA SER A 255 -2.22 17.25 -2.50
C SER A 255 -2.04 17.72 -3.94
N ALA A 256 -1.02 17.22 -4.66
CA ALA A 256 -0.82 17.58 -6.06
C ALA A 256 -1.96 17.10 -6.97
N GLY A 257 -2.54 15.93 -6.65
CA GLY A 257 -3.72 15.39 -7.37
C GLY A 257 -4.93 16.31 -7.35
N HIS A 258 -5.17 17.02 -6.23
CA HIS A 258 -6.29 17.97 -6.09
C HIS A 258 -6.25 19.13 -7.08
N GLY A 259 -5.06 19.46 -7.60
CA GLY A 259 -4.91 20.49 -8.64
C GLY A 259 -5.68 20.19 -9.94
N LYS A 260 -6.05 18.93 -10.19
CA LYS A 260 -6.89 18.54 -11.34
C LYS A 260 -8.32 19.08 -11.21
N ASP A 261 -8.87 19.08 -10.00
CA ASP A 261 -10.23 19.51 -9.71
C ASP A 261 -10.29 20.96 -9.20
N VAL A 262 -9.24 21.45 -8.55
CA VAL A 262 -9.11 22.80 -7.99
C VAL A 262 -7.85 23.45 -8.58
N PRO A 263 -7.93 24.18 -9.72
CA PRO A 263 -6.77 24.76 -10.40
C PRO A 263 -5.94 25.75 -9.54
N THR A 264 -6.56 26.35 -8.52
CA THR A 264 -5.92 27.26 -7.55
C THR A 264 -5.21 26.52 -6.41
N TRP A 265 -5.27 25.17 -6.37
CA TRP A 265 -4.61 24.37 -5.36
C TRP A 265 -3.09 24.47 -5.46
N LYS A 266 -2.44 24.62 -4.33
CA LYS A 266 -0.99 24.69 -4.17
C LYS A 266 -0.52 23.63 -3.17
N VAL A 267 0.72 23.21 -3.31
CA VAL A 267 1.36 22.24 -2.42
C VAL A 267 2.63 22.87 -1.85
N PHE A 268 2.78 22.79 -0.53
CA PHE A 268 3.95 23.27 0.20
C PHE A 268 4.50 22.14 1.09
N VAL A 269 5.75 21.76 0.88
CA VAL A 269 6.49 20.84 1.77
C VAL A 269 7.41 21.67 2.64
N PRO A 270 7.24 21.68 3.99
CA PRO A 270 8.10 22.45 4.87
C PRO A 270 9.54 21.92 4.84
N SER A 271 10.52 22.77 4.48
CA SER A 271 11.93 22.36 4.36
C SER A 271 12.56 21.92 5.68
N ASN A 272 12.00 22.36 6.82
CA ASN A 272 12.42 21.97 8.16
C ASN A 272 11.68 20.75 8.72
N ALA A 273 10.77 20.13 7.92
CA ALA A 273 9.98 18.97 8.34
C ALA A 273 9.64 18.08 7.13
N ILE A 274 10.65 17.71 6.33
CA ILE A 274 10.45 16.84 5.15
C ILE A 274 10.27 15.40 5.65
N LEU A 275 9.06 15.08 6.05
CA LEU A 275 8.71 13.74 6.53
C LEU A 275 8.31 12.86 5.34
N LEU A 276 9.04 11.76 5.15
CA LEU A 276 8.82 10.77 4.10
C LEU A 276 8.31 9.47 4.72
N ASP A 277 7.23 8.93 4.20
CA ASP A 277 6.78 7.59 4.56
C ASP A 277 6.22 6.84 3.34
N PHE A 278 6.12 5.53 3.48
CA PHE A 278 5.59 4.61 2.48
C PHE A 278 4.49 3.76 3.11
N TYR A 279 3.47 3.47 2.32
CA TYR A 279 2.50 2.43 2.65
C TYR A 279 3.11 1.05 2.47
N ALA A 280 2.43 0.04 2.95
CA ALA A 280 2.85 -1.35 2.84
C ALA A 280 1.68 -2.23 2.41
N GLN A 281 1.93 -3.04 1.40
CA GLN A 281 1.07 -4.15 1.02
C GLN A 281 1.31 -5.34 1.93
N ALA A 282 0.23 -6.04 2.26
CA ALA A 282 0.29 -7.32 2.95
C ALA A 282 -0.85 -8.23 2.49
N ILE A 283 -0.56 -9.51 2.32
CA ILE A 283 -1.55 -10.53 2.01
C ILE A 283 -2.19 -10.98 3.32
N SER A 284 -3.50 -10.99 3.40
CA SER A 284 -4.22 -11.58 4.55
C SER A 284 -3.90 -13.07 4.68
N LYS A 285 -3.57 -13.52 5.90
CA LYS A 285 -3.34 -14.94 6.18
C LYS A 285 -4.59 -15.81 5.91
N THR A 286 -5.75 -15.20 5.95
CA THR A 286 -7.05 -15.81 5.69
C THR A 286 -7.67 -15.37 4.36
N ALA A 287 -6.83 -14.89 3.43
CA ALA A 287 -7.28 -14.46 2.11
C ALA A 287 -8.16 -15.52 1.44
N PRO A 288 -9.42 -15.20 1.08
CA PRO A 288 -10.28 -16.15 0.39
C PRO A 288 -9.85 -16.44 -1.05
N HIS A 289 -9.02 -15.57 -1.65
CA HIS A 289 -8.47 -15.71 -3.00
C HIS A 289 -6.94 -15.60 -2.99
N PRO A 290 -6.24 -16.61 -2.43
CA PRO A 290 -4.80 -16.50 -2.14
C PRO A 290 -3.91 -16.42 -3.38
N ALA A 291 -4.31 -16.97 -4.52
CA ALA A 291 -3.58 -16.81 -5.78
C ALA A 291 -3.79 -15.41 -6.36
N ALA A 292 -5.02 -14.89 -6.33
CA ALA A 292 -5.30 -13.53 -6.80
C ALA A 292 -4.59 -12.48 -5.95
N ALA A 293 -4.48 -12.68 -4.63
CA ALA A 293 -3.72 -11.82 -3.71
C ALA A 293 -2.24 -11.74 -4.11
N ARG A 294 -1.60 -12.89 -4.38
CA ARG A 294 -0.19 -12.96 -4.80
C ARG A 294 0.02 -12.36 -6.19
N LEU A 295 -0.91 -12.61 -7.11
CA LEU A 295 -0.86 -12.03 -8.45
C LEU A 295 -1.02 -10.49 -8.41
N TRP A 296 -1.84 -9.99 -7.48
CA TRP A 296 -1.96 -8.55 -7.23
C TRP A 296 -0.63 -7.95 -6.79
N GLU A 297 0.07 -8.55 -5.83
CA GLU A 297 1.40 -8.06 -5.43
C GLU A 297 2.41 -8.16 -6.58
N GLU A 298 2.47 -9.26 -7.33
CA GLU A 298 3.35 -9.35 -8.52
C GLU A 298 3.07 -8.23 -9.53
N TYR A 299 1.81 -7.84 -9.70
CA TYR A 299 1.43 -6.73 -10.57
C TYR A 299 1.85 -5.38 -9.99
N LEU A 300 1.57 -5.13 -8.72
CA LEU A 300 1.93 -3.89 -8.05
C LEU A 300 3.44 -3.63 -8.08
N TYR A 301 4.23 -4.67 -7.84
CA TYR A 301 5.70 -4.57 -7.85
C TYR A 301 6.33 -4.81 -9.23
N SER A 302 5.55 -4.97 -10.30
CA SER A 302 6.06 -4.96 -11.67
C SER A 302 6.49 -3.55 -12.10
N ASP A 303 7.28 -3.44 -13.19
CA ASP A 303 7.65 -2.14 -13.75
C ASP A 303 6.41 -1.34 -14.18
N GLU A 304 5.36 -2.01 -14.64
CA GLU A 304 4.07 -1.41 -15.00
C GLU A 304 3.36 -0.82 -13.77
N GLY A 305 3.14 -1.61 -12.72
CA GLY A 305 2.48 -1.16 -11.50
C GLY A 305 3.21 -0.01 -10.81
N GLN A 306 4.54 -0.09 -10.72
CA GLN A 306 5.36 0.96 -10.11
C GLN A 306 5.30 2.28 -10.91
N ASN A 307 5.28 2.22 -12.24
CA ASN A 307 5.09 3.41 -13.07
C ASN A 307 3.66 3.98 -13.01
N LEU A 308 2.64 3.16 -12.71
CA LEU A 308 1.29 3.66 -12.48
C LEU A 308 1.19 4.51 -11.21
N TRP A 309 1.85 4.12 -10.12
CA TRP A 309 1.97 4.99 -8.94
C TRP A 309 2.71 6.27 -9.24
N LEU A 310 3.81 6.18 -9.99
CA LEU A 310 4.60 7.33 -10.39
C LEU A 310 3.77 8.35 -11.21
N LYS A 311 2.89 7.86 -12.11
CA LYS A 311 1.90 8.69 -12.82
C LYS A 311 0.85 9.29 -11.90
N GLY A 312 0.62 8.68 -10.74
CA GLY A 312 -0.17 9.21 -9.63
C GLY A 312 0.59 10.17 -8.73
N LEU A 313 1.82 10.57 -9.11
CA LEU A 313 2.73 11.44 -8.36
C LEU A 313 3.24 10.82 -7.04
N ALA A 314 2.98 9.55 -6.78
CA ALA A 314 3.53 8.80 -5.65
C ALA A 314 4.87 8.17 -6.02
N ARG A 315 5.80 8.15 -5.08
CA ARG A 315 7.13 7.58 -5.29
C ARG A 315 7.08 6.07 -5.10
N PRO A 316 7.31 5.26 -6.16
CA PRO A 316 7.29 3.81 -6.02
C PRO A 316 8.53 3.31 -5.27
N VAL A 317 8.38 2.21 -4.52
CA VAL A 317 9.46 1.63 -3.71
C VAL A 317 10.66 1.18 -4.54
N ARG A 318 10.43 0.73 -5.78
CA ARG A 318 11.47 0.29 -6.72
C ARG A 318 12.08 1.41 -7.55
N MET A 319 11.77 2.67 -7.27
CA MET A 319 12.17 3.81 -8.11
C MET A 319 13.68 3.84 -8.38
N ALA A 320 14.52 3.58 -7.38
CA ALA A 320 15.98 3.59 -7.54
C ALA A 320 16.47 2.49 -8.51
N ALA A 321 16.01 1.26 -8.33
CA ALA A 321 16.35 0.12 -9.18
C ALA A 321 15.84 0.32 -10.61
N MET A 322 14.62 0.83 -10.77
CA MET A 322 14.02 1.12 -12.07
C MET A 322 14.73 2.28 -12.78
N THR A 323 15.22 3.28 -12.07
CA THR A 323 16.04 4.37 -12.64
C THR A 323 17.36 3.80 -13.16
N THR A 324 18.05 2.98 -12.37
CA THR A 324 19.31 2.35 -12.75
C THR A 324 19.16 1.44 -13.98
N SER A 325 18.03 0.73 -14.07
CA SER A 325 17.72 -0.17 -15.20
C SER A 325 17.06 0.51 -16.41
N GLY A 326 16.81 1.83 -16.34
CA GLY A 326 16.17 2.59 -17.42
C GLY A 326 14.67 2.28 -17.63
N LYS A 327 13.99 1.75 -16.60
CA LYS A 327 12.58 1.32 -16.66
C LYS A 327 11.61 2.32 -16.02
N VAL A 328 12.11 3.39 -15.40
CA VAL A 328 11.29 4.44 -14.85
C VAL A 328 10.68 5.30 -15.96
N ASP A 329 9.41 5.68 -15.82
CA ASP A 329 8.78 6.70 -16.67
C ASP A 329 9.39 8.07 -16.32
N ALA A 330 10.31 8.54 -17.17
CA ALA A 330 11.08 9.77 -16.92
C ALA A 330 10.19 11.02 -16.86
N ALA A 331 9.11 11.07 -17.64
CA ALA A 331 8.17 12.19 -17.62
C ALA A 331 7.39 12.23 -16.30
N ALA A 332 6.89 11.07 -15.85
CA ALA A 332 6.21 10.96 -14.57
C ALA A 332 7.15 11.26 -13.38
N ALA A 333 8.40 10.78 -13.45
CA ALA A 333 9.41 11.08 -12.42
C ALA A 333 9.73 12.58 -12.33
N ALA A 334 9.81 13.28 -13.47
CA ALA A 334 10.05 14.73 -13.51
C ALA A 334 8.88 15.56 -12.95
N ALA A 335 7.67 14.98 -12.95
CA ALA A 335 6.45 15.62 -12.43
C ALA A 335 6.26 15.49 -10.92
N LEU A 336 7.08 14.67 -10.24
CA LEU A 336 6.99 14.50 -8.78
C LEU A 336 7.12 15.82 -8.03
N PRO A 337 6.31 16.05 -6.98
CA PRO A 337 6.52 17.19 -6.09
C PRO A 337 7.95 17.20 -5.53
N LYS A 338 8.55 18.37 -5.51
CA LYS A 338 9.92 18.56 -5.01
C LYS A 338 9.90 18.95 -3.55
N ALA A 339 10.93 18.53 -2.81
CA ALA A 339 11.21 18.98 -1.46
C ALA A 339 12.70 19.34 -1.39
N ASP A 340 13.01 20.50 -0.80
CA ASP A 340 14.38 21.00 -0.66
C ASP A 340 14.91 20.65 0.73
N GLY A 341 15.77 19.64 0.82
CA GLY A 341 16.39 19.18 2.06
C GLY A 341 16.50 17.66 2.18
N THR A 342 16.86 17.19 3.37
CA THR A 342 17.03 15.76 3.64
C THR A 342 15.72 15.19 4.21
N PRO A 343 15.14 14.18 3.58
CA PRO A 343 13.95 13.52 4.10
C PRO A 343 14.22 12.80 5.43
N ILE A 344 13.28 12.92 6.34
CA ILE A 344 13.23 12.24 7.63
C ILE A 344 12.24 11.08 7.51
N ARG A 345 12.58 9.92 8.06
CA ARG A 345 11.69 8.76 8.19
C ARG A 345 11.58 8.34 9.64
N LEU A 346 10.39 7.94 10.05
CA LEU A 346 10.20 7.29 11.34
C LEU A 346 10.74 5.86 11.27
N THR A 347 11.42 5.45 12.32
CA THR A 347 11.63 4.02 12.58
C THR A 347 10.33 3.36 13.04
N PRO A 348 10.23 2.02 13.00
CA PRO A 348 9.08 1.29 13.54
C PRO A 348 8.74 1.65 14.99
N ASP A 349 9.75 1.78 15.84
CA ASP A 349 9.57 2.10 17.25
C ASP A 349 9.06 3.53 17.43
N GLN A 350 9.57 4.48 16.66
CA GLN A 350 9.12 5.87 16.65
C GLN A 350 7.67 6.00 16.19
N ALA A 351 7.28 5.29 15.12
CA ALA A 351 5.91 5.27 14.65
C ALA A 351 4.94 4.66 15.69
N THR A 352 5.38 3.59 16.38
CA THR A 352 4.61 2.96 17.46
C THR A 352 4.45 3.88 18.66
N ALA A 353 5.53 4.55 19.08
CA ALA A 353 5.50 5.50 20.18
C ALA A 353 4.59 6.72 19.87
N ALA A 354 4.69 7.26 18.65
CA ALA A 354 3.83 8.34 18.17
C ALA A 354 2.35 7.95 18.20
N LYS A 355 2.02 6.76 17.71
CA LYS A 355 0.63 6.22 17.72
C LYS A 355 0.10 6.08 19.15
N ALA A 356 0.92 5.56 20.07
CA ALA A 356 0.54 5.42 21.48
C ALA A 356 0.30 6.80 22.15
N TYR A 357 1.16 7.77 21.88
CA TYR A 357 0.98 9.14 22.38
C TYR A 357 -0.32 9.76 21.85
N LEU A 358 -0.60 9.65 20.56
CA LEU A 358 -1.83 10.17 19.96
C LEU A 358 -3.07 9.51 20.57
N ALA A 359 -3.07 8.19 20.77
CA ALA A 359 -4.18 7.49 21.39
C ALA A 359 -4.53 8.01 22.80
N ALA A 360 -3.51 8.45 23.55
CA ALA A 360 -3.68 8.99 24.90
C ALA A 360 -4.07 10.48 24.94
N HIS A 361 -3.64 11.30 23.97
CA HIS A 361 -3.68 12.76 24.09
C HIS A 361 -4.52 13.49 23.04
N TRP A 362 -4.75 12.88 21.86
CA TRP A 362 -5.40 13.55 20.73
C TRP A 362 -6.80 14.04 21.04
N ALA A 363 -7.64 13.18 21.61
CA ALA A 363 -9.04 13.53 21.88
C ALA A 363 -9.15 14.74 22.82
N ALA A 364 -8.29 14.82 23.84
CA ALA A 364 -8.26 15.95 24.76
C ALA A 364 -7.76 17.25 24.09
N ALA A 365 -6.83 17.14 23.15
CA ALA A 365 -6.25 18.31 22.47
C ALA A 365 -7.25 19.01 21.53
N ILE A 366 -8.17 18.25 20.93
CA ILE A 366 -9.14 18.77 19.94
C ILE A 366 -10.57 18.89 20.47
N SER A 367 -10.83 18.59 21.74
CA SER A 367 -12.15 18.69 22.40
C SER A 367 -12.65 20.13 22.60
#